data_873220386020c76f3347765d578f2b2b
#
_entry.id   873220386020c76f3347765d578f2b2b
#
_cell.length_a   1.000
_cell.length_b   1.000
_cell.length_c   1.000
_cell.angle_alpha   90.00
_cell.angle_beta   90.00
_cell.angle_gamma   90.00
#
_symmetry.space_group_name_H-M   'P 1'
#
loop_
_entity.id
_entity.type
_entity.pdbx_description
1 polymer ?
#
loop_
_entity_poly.entity_id
_entity_poly.type
_entity_poly.pdbx_seq_one_letter_code
_entity_poly.pdbx_strand_id
1 'polypeptide(L)'
;SKNSASGFVTGVTFQLHSVTEEAVKVELTRDTDGIKKKFQELIDAYNAVLRFSKENTKHANPDDEKSTNGPLAGDSTTSSIVSQIKSFFKQQFNMFEGTYTNFTLIGLKTDTATGEYKIDDEMFKKALDNGFDEVVRLFTTTGVSNSPGISLGRSTKDTQSGVYTLEEIDGQHFRIQLQGSSEWYISDARNGEIITFSDGPAKGLSLTAPAGSIGEGSATFTFSKGLAAILEENIQKLTDGAEGTVALRQESWRRSMKYADERILKLEDRIEKYRLRLVQQFSAMEQAISQMNMQGNQLAASSFLYQ
;
A
#
# COMPACT_ATOMS: atom_id res chain seq x y z
N SER A 1 46.06 -15.82 -12.11
CA SER A 1 45.18 -16.71 -11.32
C SER A 1 44.42 -15.89 -10.31
N LYS A 2 43.10 -16.04 -10.26
CA LYS A 2 42.27 -15.40 -9.24
C LYS A 2 42.04 -16.45 -8.15
N ASN A 3 42.26 -16.09 -6.88
CA ASN A 3 41.98 -16.96 -5.74
C ASN A 3 40.48 -16.98 -5.43
N SER A 4 39.64 -17.09 -6.47
CA SER A 4 38.18 -17.20 -6.33
C SER A 4 37.67 -18.31 -7.24
N ALA A 5 36.77 -19.12 -6.72
CA ALA A 5 36.14 -20.21 -7.43
C ALA A 5 34.61 -20.01 -7.38
N SER A 6 33.96 -19.94 -8.55
CA SER A 6 32.53 -19.82 -8.72
C SER A 6 32.01 -20.94 -9.62
N GLY A 7 30.72 -21.23 -9.56
CA GLY A 7 30.05 -22.21 -10.41
C GLY A 7 29.90 -23.62 -9.80
N PHE A 8 30.43 -23.88 -8.62
CA PHE A 8 30.15 -25.12 -7.86
C PHE A 8 28.79 -25.15 -7.21
N VAL A 9 28.34 -23.99 -6.76
CA VAL A 9 26.97 -23.76 -6.21
C VAL A 9 26.47 -22.48 -6.82
N THR A 10 25.24 -22.49 -7.35
CA THR A 10 24.63 -21.31 -7.96
C THR A 10 24.52 -20.16 -6.95
N GLY A 11 25.01 -18.98 -7.31
CA GLY A 11 25.00 -17.81 -6.45
C GLY A 11 26.09 -17.74 -5.37
N VAL A 12 26.98 -18.72 -5.29
CA VAL A 12 28.07 -18.75 -4.31
C VAL A 12 29.41 -18.58 -4.99
N THR A 13 30.24 -17.69 -4.47
CA THR A 13 31.65 -17.51 -4.87
C THR A 13 32.52 -17.76 -3.66
N PHE A 14 33.40 -18.76 -3.77
CA PHE A 14 34.39 -19.08 -2.74
C PHE A 14 35.62 -18.21 -2.95
N GLN A 15 36.12 -17.57 -1.89
CA GLN A 15 37.36 -16.87 -1.84
C GLN A 15 38.39 -17.78 -1.15
N LEU A 16 39.47 -18.18 -1.87
CA LEU A 16 40.48 -19.06 -1.36
C LEU A 16 41.64 -18.22 -0.82
N HIS A 17 41.92 -18.33 0.47
CA HIS A 17 42.94 -17.52 1.13
C HIS A 17 44.28 -18.25 1.30
N SER A 18 44.23 -19.56 1.52
CA SER A 18 45.45 -20.38 1.74
C SER A 18 45.22 -21.84 1.33
N VAL A 19 46.32 -22.57 1.14
CA VAL A 19 46.27 -24.01 1.00
C VAL A 19 46.05 -24.65 2.38
N THR A 20 45.16 -25.64 2.44
CA THR A 20 44.88 -26.40 3.66
C THR A 20 45.48 -27.80 3.54
N GLU A 21 45.99 -28.33 4.63
CA GLU A 21 46.56 -29.70 4.67
C GLU A 21 45.47 -30.79 4.67
N GLU A 22 44.27 -30.43 5.16
CA GLU A 22 43.07 -31.31 5.18
C GLU A 22 41.96 -30.73 4.33
N ALA A 23 41.03 -31.59 3.89
CA ALA A 23 39.86 -31.19 3.14
C ALA A 23 38.89 -30.36 4.05
N VAL A 24 38.57 -29.14 3.61
CA VAL A 24 37.62 -28.28 4.29
C VAL A 24 36.22 -28.64 3.83
N LYS A 25 35.37 -29.06 4.77
CA LYS A 25 33.92 -29.25 4.53
C LYS A 25 33.21 -27.91 4.61
N VAL A 26 32.58 -27.48 3.51
CA VAL A 26 31.69 -26.33 3.48
C VAL A 26 30.26 -26.82 3.51
N GLU A 27 29.48 -26.39 4.50
CA GLU A 27 28.08 -26.71 4.62
C GLU A 27 27.25 -25.43 4.44
N LEU A 28 26.28 -25.49 3.54
CA LEU A 28 25.38 -24.39 3.25
C LEU A 28 24.03 -24.71 3.89
N THR A 29 23.62 -23.89 4.83
CA THR A 29 22.30 -24.00 5.48
C THR A 29 21.40 -22.85 5.03
N ARG A 30 20.10 -23.09 4.99
CA ARG A 30 19.10 -22.05 4.72
C ARG A 30 18.98 -21.13 5.93
N ASP A 31 19.03 -19.81 5.73
CA ASP A 31 18.83 -18.83 6.81
C ASP A 31 17.31 -18.64 7.09
N THR A 32 16.73 -19.63 7.76
CA THR A 32 15.32 -19.62 8.13
C THR A 32 15.01 -18.57 9.18
N ASP A 33 15.96 -18.27 10.07
CA ASP A 33 15.79 -17.25 11.10
C ASP A 33 15.80 -15.84 10.49
N GLY A 34 16.63 -15.58 9.51
CA GLY A 34 16.63 -14.33 8.77
C GLY A 34 15.31 -14.09 8.02
N ILE A 35 14.75 -15.13 7.40
CA ILE A 35 13.44 -15.05 6.72
C ILE A 35 12.34 -14.74 7.75
N LYS A 36 12.31 -15.46 8.88
CA LYS A 36 11.35 -15.21 9.97
C LYS A 36 11.45 -13.79 10.49
N LYS A 37 12.66 -13.30 10.73
CA LYS A 37 12.91 -11.94 11.20
C LYS A 37 12.36 -10.90 10.23
N LYS A 38 12.61 -11.05 8.93
CA LYS A 38 12.08 -10.13 7.90
C LYS A 38 10.56 -10.16 7.81
N PHE A 39 9.95 -11.34 7.96
CA PHE A 39 8.50 -11.45 7.99
C PHE A 39 7.92 -10.80 9.25
N GLN A 40 8.56 -10.98 10.42
CA GLN A 40 8.15 -10.32 11.67
C GLN A 40 8.25 -8.79 11.55
N GLU A 41 9.34 -8.25 11.00
CA GLU A 41 9.49 -6.82 10.75
C GLU A 41 8.35 -6.26 9.89
N LEU A 42 7.92 -6.98 8.86
CA LEU A 42 6.78 -6.62 8.02
C LEU A 42 5.46 -6.61 8.80
N ILE A 43 5.23 -7.64 9.61
CA ILE A 43 4.03 -7.76 10.46
C ILE A 43 3.98 -6.62 11.48
N ASP A 44 5.11 -6.31 12.11
CA ASP A 44 5.21 -5.23 13.10
C ASP A 44 4.91 -3.86 12.47
N ALA A 45 5.40 -3.62 11.24
CA ALA A 45 5.10 -2.42 10.48
C ALA A 45 3.60 -2.30 10.16
N TYR A 46 2.95 -3.39 9.72
CA TYR A 46 1.51 -3.41 9.51
C TYR A 46 0.73 -3.13 10.81
N ASN A 47 1.10 -3.79 11.90
CA ASN A 47 0.45 -3.60 13.20
C ASN A 47 0.60 -2.16 13.70
N ALA A 48 1.74 -1.51 13.45
CA ALA A 48 1.95 -0.10 13.77
C ALA A 48 0.96 0.80 13.01
N VAL A 49 0.77 0.57 11.71
CA VAL A 49 -0.22 1.31 10.91
C VAL A 49 -1.65 1.05 11.40
N LEU A 50 -1.98 -0.19 11.76
CA LEU A 50 -3.28 -0.56 12.32
C LEU A 50 -3.54 0.17 13.66
N ARG A 51 -2.57 0.18 14.58
CA ARG A 51 -2.67 0.90 15.86
C ARG A 51 -2.84 2.39 15.64
N PHE A 52 -1.99 2.99 14.78
CA PHE A 52 -2.11 4.40 14.40
C PHE A 52 -3.52 4.72 13.87
N SER A 53 -4.03 3.91 12.96
CA SER A 53 -5.38 4.09 12.43
C SER A 53 -6.44 4.08 13.54
N LYS A 54 -6.44 3.05 14.37
CA LYS A 54 -7.42 2.88 15.45
C LYS A 54 -7.39 4.05 16.45
N GLU A 55 -6.20 4.48 16.85
CA GLU A 55 -6.06 5.55 17.83
C GLU A 55 -6.54 6.89 17.27
N ASN A 56 -6.22 7.18 16.03
CA ASN A 56 -6.55 8.48 15.42
C ASN A 56 -7.98 8.54 14.87
N THR A 57 -8.63 7.41 14.58
CA THR A 57 -10.03 7.38 14.09
C THR A 57 -11.05 7.07 15.18
N LYS A 58 -10.61 6.81 16.44
CA LYS A 58 -11.52 6.49 17.54
C LYS A 58 -12.51 7.64 17.78
N HIS A 59 -13.73 7.28 18.13
CA HIS A 59 -14.72 8.22 18.65
C HIS A 59 -14.62 8.32 20.17
N ALA A 60 -14.97 9.50 20.69
CA ALA A 60 -15.10 9.68 22.14
C ALA A 60 -16.11 8.69 22.72
N ASN A 61 -15.78 8.13 23.87
CA ASN A 61 -16.72 7.29 24.62
C ASN A 61 -17.74 8.21 25.33
N PRO A 62 -19.04 8.10 25.04
CA PRO A 62 -20.06 8.94 25.68
C PRO A 62 -20.13 8.78 27.21
N ASP A 63 -19.68 7.62 27.73
CA ASP A 63 -19.69 7.31 29.16
C ASP A 63 -18.43 7.80 29.91
N ASP A 64 -17.46 8.38 29.20
CA ASP A 64 -16.23 8.92 29.76
C ASP A 64 -16.04 10.37 29.35
N GLU A 65 -16.34 11.30 30.26
CA GLU A 65 -16.22 12.75 30.04
C GLU A 65 -14.80 13.22 29.62
N LYS A 66 -13.77 12.43 29.90
CA LYS A 66 -12.38 12.72 29.51
C LYS A 66 -12.03 12.15 28.14
N SER A 67 -12.89 11.32 27.59
CA SER A 67 -12.68 10.74 26.27
C SER A 67 -12.86 11.79 25.17
N THR A 68 -11.90 11.86 24.25
CA THR A 68 -11.95 12.77 23.10
C THR A 68 -11.89 12.00 21.80
N ASN A 69 -12.49 12.56 20.77
CA ASN A 69 -12.34 12.04 19.42
C ASN A 69 -10.87 12.06 18.98
N GLY A 70 -10.47 11.02 18.29
CA GLY A 70 -9.19 11.04 17.58
C GLY A 70 -9.18 12.13 16.49
N PRO A 71 -8.02 12.67 16.12
CA PRO A 71 -7.93 13.76 15.14
C PRO A 71 -8.46 13.41 13.75
N LEU A 72 -8.58 12.12 13.43
CA LEU A 72 -9.15 11.59 12.18
C LEU A 72 -10.50 10.91 12.39
N ALA A 73 -11.20 11.20 13.50
CA ALA A 73 -12.53 10.64 13.74
C ALA A 73 -13.50 11.04 12.60
N GLY A 74 -14.16 10.02 12.01
CA GLY A 74 -15.01 10.21 10.84
C GLY A 74 -14.27 10.20 9.49
N ASP A 75 -12.94 10.10 9.47
CA ASP A 75 -12.18 9.91 8.23
C ASP A 75 -12.03 8.41 7.91
N SER A 76 -12.68 7.98 6.85
CA SER A 76 -12.62 6.59 6.38
C SER A 76 -11.34 6.25 5.60
N THR A 77 -10.55 7.24 5.19
CA THR A 77 -9.37 7.04 4.34
C THR A 77 -8.35 6.15 5.02
N THR A 78 -8.04 6.42 6.30
CA THR A 78 -7.06 5.64 7.07
C THR A 78 -7.52 4.19 7.25
N SER A 79 -8.80 3.96 7.55
CA SER A 79 -9.37 2.63 7.67
C SER A 79 -9.39 1.88 6.33
N SER A 80 -9.62 2.60 5.23
CA SER A 80 -9.54 2.04 3.87
C SER A 80 -8.13 1.59 3.53
N ILE A 81 -7.11 2.39 3.84
CA ILE A 81 -5.69 2.04 3.64
C ILE A 81 -5.34 0.77 4.42
N VAL A 82 -5.70 0.70 5.71
CA VAL A 82 -5.48 -0.49 6.54
C VAL A 82 -6.16 -1.72 5.94
N SER A 83 -7.40 -1.58 5.47
CA SER A 83 -8.16 -2.67 4.85
C SER A 83 -7.53 -3.15 3.55
N GLN A 84 -7.00 -2.24 2.74
CA GLN A 84 -6.25 -2.59 1.52
C GLN A 84 -4.99 -3.37 1.85
N ILE A 85 -4.16 -2.89 2.80
CA ILE A 85 -2.94 -3.60 3.21
C ILE A 85 -3.31 -4.99 3.75
N LYS A 86 -4.35 -5.07 4.57
CA LYS A 86 -4.84 -6.35 5.12
C LYS A 86 -5.26 -7.34 4.02
N SER A 87 -5.82 -6.86 2.92
CA SER A 87 -6.26 -7.72 1.82
C SER A 87 -5.09 -8.45 1.13
N PHE A 88 -3.89 -7.84 1.09
CA PHE A 88 -2.71 -8.46 0.50
C PHE A 88 -2.23 -9.68 1.31
N PHE A 89 -2.34 -9.63 2.64
CA PHE A 89 -2.04 -10.79 3.49
C PHE A 89 -3.06 -11.93 3.37
N LYS A 90 -4.24 -11.66 2.81
CA LYS A 90 -5.27 -12.67 2.56
C LYS A 90 -5.23 -13.25 1.15
N GLN A 91 -4.27 -12.81 0.33
CA GLN A 91 -4.15 -13.27 -1.04
C GLN A 91 -3.87 -14.76 -1.09
N GLN A 92 -4.45 -15.41 -2.09
CA GLN A 92 -4.27 -16.84 -2.39
C GLN A 92 -3.33 -16.97 -3.60
N PHE A 93 -2.35 -17.85 -3.50
CA PHE A 93 -1.37 -18.14 -4.56
C PHE A 93 -1.65 -19.51 -5.18
N ASN A 94 -2.91 -19.79 -5.48
CA ASN A 94 -3.39 -21.11 -5.95
C ASN A 94 -2.94 -21.48 -7.37
N MET A 95 -2.23 -20.58 -8.07
CA MET A 95 -1.69 -20.87 -9.41
C MET A 95 -0.46 -21.80 -9.39
N PHE A 96 0.15 -21.99 -8.23
CA PHE A 96 1.22 -22.95 -8.02
C PHE A 96 0.67 -24.19 -7.31
N GLU A 97 1.15 -25.34 -7.73
CA GLU A 97 0.96 -26.58 -6.96
C GLU A 97 1.75 -26.51 -5.65
N GLY A 98 1.14 -26.98 -4.57
CA GLY A 98 1.79 -27.03 -3.26
C GLY A 98 0.80 -26.93 -2.10
N THR A 99 1.34 -27.10 -0.90
CA THR A 99 0.58 -27.05 0.35
C THR A 99 0.45 -25.61 0.87
N TYR A 100 1.48 -24.80 0.69
CA TYR A 100 1.58 -23.47 1.26
C TYR A 100 1.20 -22.40 0.23
N THR A 101 -0.12 -22.18 0.07
CA THR A 101 -0.68 -21.27 -0.93
C THR A 101 -1.14 -19.92 -0.36
N ASN A 102 -1.04 -19.72 0.94
CA ASN A 102 -1.38 -18.44 1.60
C ASN A 102 -0.66 -18.29 2.94
N PHE A 103 -0.70 -17.06 3.48
CA PHE A 103 0.02 -16.73 4.71
C PHE A 103 -0.55 -17.40 5.98
N THR A 104 -1.83 -17.74 5.99
CA THR A 104 -2.43 -18.46 7.13
C THR A 104 -1.85 -19.86 7.28
N LEU A 105 -1.59 -20.54 6.16
CA LEU A 105 -1.00 -21.88 6.13
C LEU A 105 0.45 -21.90 6.63
N ILE A 106 1.17 -20.79 6.55
CA ILE A 106 2.51 -20.64 7.10
C ILE A 106 2.53 -20.01 8.49
N GLY A 107 1.38 -19.95 9.18
CA GLY A 107 1.29 -19.53 10.57
C GLY A 107 0.98 -18.05 10.81
N LEU A 108 0.56 -17.28 9.81
CA LEU A 108 0.04 -15.93 10.03
C LEU A 108 -1.34 -16.01 10.69
N LYS A 109 -1.45 -15.52 11.91
CA LYS A 109 -2.70 -15.49 12.70
C LYS A 109 -3.14 -14.06 12.97
N THR A 110 -4.44 -13.86 13.07
CA THR A 110 -5.02 -12.57 13.50
C THR A 110 -5.42 -12.69 14.96
N ASP A 111 -4.97 -11.75 15.77
CA ASP A 111 -5.48 -11.59 17.13
C ASP A 111 -6.92 -11.06 17.07
N THR A 112 -7.87 -11.78 17.67
CA THR A 112 -9.30 -11.46 17.56
C THR A 112 -9.70 -10.21 18.33
N ALA A 113 -8.97 -9.86 19.38
CA ALA A 113 -9.26 -8.70 20.23
C ALA A 113 -8.70 -7.40 19.59
N THR A 114 -7.47 -7.48 19.11
CA THR A 114 -6.77 -6.31 18.57
C THR A 114 -6.85 -6.21 17.04
N GLY A 115 -7.11 -7.30 16.33
CA GLY A 115 -7.04 -7.39 14.88
C GLY A 115 -5.61 -7.35 14.32
N GLU A 116 -4.60 -7.37 15.20
CA GLU A 116 -3.19 -7.40 14.84
C GLU A 116 -2.81 -8.77 14.29
N TYR A 117 -1.81 -8.78 13.42
CA TYR A 117 -1.21 -10.03 12.97
C TYR A 117 -0.09 -10.48 13.92
N LYS A 118 0.04 -11.79 14.03
CA LYS A 118 1.14 -12.46 14.73
C LYS A 118 1.56 -13.71 13.99
N ILE A 119 2.81 -14.12 14.14
CA ILE A 119 3.35 -15.35 13.56
C ILE A 119 3.28 -16.44 14.62
N ASP A 120 2.77 -17.60 14.22
CA ASP A 120 2.91 -18.83 14.99
C ASP A 120 4.26 -19.46 14.60
N ASP A 121 5.19 -19.44 15.54
CA ASP A 121 6.58 -19.83 15.32
C ASP A 121 6.73 -21.30 14.94
N GLU A 122 5.93 -22.17 15.54
CA GLU A 122 5.99 -23.61 15.27
C GLU A 122 5.45 -23.91 13.86
N MET A 123 4.32 -23.30 13.51
CA MET A 123 3.73 -23.45 12.17
C MET A 123 4.67 -22.88 11.10
N PHE A 124 5.28 -21.72 11.34
CA PHE A 124 6.18 -21.08 10.37
C PHE A 124 7.44 -21.92 10.15
N LYS A 125 8.05 -22.40 11.24
CA LYS A 125 9.21 -23.30 11.15
C LYS A 125 8.86 -24.57 10.39
N LYS A 126 7.74 -25.22 10.74
CA LYS A 126 7.28 -26.44 10.06
C LYS A 126 7.03 -26.19 8.56
N ALA A 127 6.50 -25.03 8.19
CA ALA A 127 6.29 -24.67 6.80
C ALA A 127 7.62 -24.52 6.04
N LEU A 128 8.63 -23.89 6.65
CA LEU A 128 9.97 -23.76 6.07
C LEU A 128 10.69 -25.12 5.97
N ASP A 129 10.52 -25.99 6.95
CA ASP A 129 11.15 -27.33 6.94
C ASP A 129 10.56 -28.24 5.86
N ASN A 130 9.23 -28.16 5.65
CA ASN A 130 8.51 -29.06 4.74
C ASN A 130 8.35 -28.53 3.30
N GLY A 131 8.35 -27.19 3.11
CA GLY A 131 8.07 -26.57 1.79
C GLY A 131 8.76 -25.21 1.64
N PHE A 132 10.06 -25.16 1.84
CA PHE A 132 10.82 -23.92 1.79
C PHE A 132 10.55 -23.09 0.51
N ASP A 133 10.62 -23.71 -0.66
CA ASP A 133 10.46 -23.04 -1.94
C ASP A 133 9.00 -22.55 -2.14
N GLU A 134 8.02 -23.25 -1.57
CA GLU A 134 6.62 -22.82 -1.56
C GLU A 134 6.43 -21.57 -0.67
N VAL A 135 7.05 -21.58 0.50
CA VAL A 135 7.01 -20.43 1.42
C VAL A 135 7.69 -19.23 0.78
N VAL A 136 8.86 -19.39 0.19
CA VAL A 136 9.60 -18.32 -0.49
C VAL A 136 8.79 -17.70 -1.63
N ARG A 137 8.06 -18.52 -2.40
CA ARG A 137 7.16 -18.03 -3.47
C ARG A 137 6.05 -17.11 -2.98
N LEU A 138 5.60 -17.23 -1.74
CA LEU A 138 4.61 -16.28 -1.20
C LEU A 138 5.17 -14.86 -1.06
N PHE A 139 6.46 -14.72 -0.87
CA PHE A 139 7.10 -13.42 -0.63
C PHE A 139 7.77 -12.84 -1.87
N THR A 140 8.26 -13.69 -2.77
CA THR A 140 9.10 -13.28 -3.90
C THR A 140 8.39 -13.40 -5.24
N THR A 141 8.76 -12.54 -6.16
CA THR A 141 8.33 -12.68 -7.56
C THR A 141 8.95 -13.95 -8.14
N THR A 142 8.12 -14.82 -8.68
CA THR A 142 8.50 -16.15 -9.14
C THR A 142 7.89 -16.45 -10.50
N GLY A 143 8.68 -17.09 -11.35
CA GLY A 143 8.22 -17.66 -12.62
C GLY A 143 8.68 -19.11 -12.74
N VAL A 144 7.75 -20.00 -13.02
CA VAL A 144 8.01 -21.44 -13.18
C VAL A 144 7.45 -21.92 -14.50
N SER A 145 8.25 -22.65 -15.26
CA SER A 145 7.83 -23.29 -16.51
C SER A 145 7.85 -24.80 -16.38
N ASN A 146 6.97 -25.47 -17.11
CA ASN A 146 7.02 -26.92 -17.32
C ASN A 146 8.09 -27.31 -18.36
N SER A 147 8.68 -26.33 -19.09
CA SER A 147 9.81 -26.53 -19.98
C SER A 147 11.10 -26.18 -19.29
N PRO A 148 12.08 -27.12 -19.15
CA PRO A 148 13.31 -26.91 -18.39
C PRO A 148 14.21 -25.78 -18.89
N GLY A 149 14.08 -25.41 -20.17
CA GLY A 149 14.87 -24.34 -20.79
C GLY A 149 14.34 -22.94 -20.54
N ILE A 150 13.12 -22.80 -19.99
CA ILE A 150 12.47 -21.51 -19.81
C ILE A 150 12.53 -21.10 -18.34
N SER A 151 13.05 -19.91 -18.10
CA SER A 151 13.11 -19.32 -16.76
C SER A 151 12.75 -17.84 -16.75
N LEU A 152 12.33 -17.33 -15.59
CA LEU A 152 12.08 -15.91 -15.40
C LEU A 152 13.38 -15.11 -15.47
N GLY A 153 13.45 -14.16 -16.39
CA GLY A 153 14.52 -13.17 -16.45
C GLY A 153 14.16 -11.93 -15.63
N ARG A 154 13.14 -11.20 -16.07
CA ARG A 154 12.68 -9.98 -15.42
C ARG A 154 11.17 -9.81 -15.58
N SER A 155 10.57 -9.07 -14.66
CA SER A 155 9.20 -8.59 -14.78
C SER A 155 9.10 -7.11 -14.38
N THR A 156 8.00 -6.47 -14.72
CA THR A 156 7.71 -5.08 -14.31
C THR A 156 6.41 -5.02 -13.53
N LYS A 157 6.08 -3.83 -13.03
CA LYS A 157 4.79 -3.59 -12.38
C LYS A 157 3.58 -3.87 -13.29
N ASP A 158 3.76 -3.72 -14.61
CA ASP A 158 2.70 -3.93 -15.59
C ASP A 158 2.48 -5.42 -15.92
N THR A 159 3.42 -6.30 -15.55
CA THR A 159 3.28 -7.74 -15.74
C THR A 159 2.19 -8.30 -14.82
N GLN A 160 1.20 -8.95 -15.37
CA GLN A 160 0.08 -9.55 -14.62
C GLN A 160 0.45 -10.95 -14.13
N SER A 161 0.13 -11.25 -12.86
CA SER A 161 0.27 -12.63 -12.34
C SER A 161 -0.76 -13.56 -12.97
N GLY A 162 -0.34 -14.78 -13.28
CA GLY A 162 -1.21 -15.78 -13.90
C GLY A 162 -0.47 -16.96 -14.49
N VAL A 163 -1.24 -17.87 -15.03
CA VAL A 163 -0.74 -19.01 -15.80
C VAL A 163 -0.80 -18.63 -17.27
N TYR A 164 0.32 -18.73 -17.95
CA TYR A 164 0.47 -18.39 -19.35
C TYR A 164 0.75 -19.64 -20.18
N THR A 165 0.20 -19.68 -21.38
CA THR A 165 0.61 -20.62 -22.43
C THR A 165 1.60 -19.91 -23.33
N LEU A 166 2.76 -20.53 -23.57
CA LEU A 166 3.79 -20.07 -24.49
C LEU A 166 3.90 -20.99 -25.68
N GLU A 167 4.09 -20.42 -26.86
CA GLU A 167 4.40 -21.14 -28.08
C GLU A 167 5.54 -20.42 -28.83
N GLU A 168 6.46 -21.16 -29.39
CA GLU A 168 7.49 -20.64 -30.27
C GLU A 168 6.93 -20.56 -31.69
N ILE A 169 6.93 -19.35 -32.30
CA ILE A 169 6.39 -19.13 -33.65
C ILE A 169 7.47 -19.46 -34.70
N ASP A 170 8.65 -18.89 -34.44
CA ASP A 170 9.85 -19.05 -35.24
C ASP A 170 11.06 -18.96 -34.31
N GLY A 171 12.26 -19.20 -34.83
CA GLY A 171 13.47 -19.13 -33.98
C GLY A 171 13.73 -17.77 -33.34
N GLN A 172 12.90 -16.74 -33.61
CA GLN A 172 13.07 -15.36 -33.11
C GLN A 172 11.93 -14.89 -32.23
N HIS A 173 10.70 -15.41 -32.37
CA HIS A 173 9.53 -14.91 -31.69
C HIS A 173 8.77 -16.01 -30.98
N PHE A 174 8.19 -15.63 -29.86
CA PHE A 174 7.25 -16.42 -29.08
C PHE A 174 5.91 -15.71 -29.03
N ARG A 175 4.85 -16.45 -28.86
CA ARG A 175 3.55 -15.89 -28.47
C ARG A 175 3.14 -16.39 -27.08
N ILE A 176 2.44 -15.53 -26.36
CA ILE A 176 1.99 -15.78 -25.00
C ILE A 176 0.51 -15.48 -24.86
N GLN A 177 -0.19 -16.32 -24.13
CA GLN A 177 -1.61 -16.16 -23.83
C GLN A 177 -1.81 -16.37 -22.33
N LEU A 178 -2.54 -15.46 -21.68
CA LEU A 178 -2.96 -15.64 -20.29
C LEU A 178 -4.11 -16.65 -20.26
N GLN A 179 -4.07 -17.60 -19.35
CA GLN A 179 -5.13 -18.59 -19.16
C GLN A 179 -6.47 -17.88 -18.86
N GLY A 180 -7.51 -18.26 -19.61
CA GLY A 180 -8.82 -17.62 -19.56
C GLY A 180 -9.01 -16.44 -20.52
N SER A 181 -7.96 -16.00 -21.23
CA SER A 181 -8.04 -15.04 -22.33
C SER A 181 -8.07 -15.77 -23.67
N SER A 182 -8.68 -15.16 -24.68
CA SER A 182 -8.60 -15.63 -26.07
C SER A 182 -7.48 -14.94 -26.88
N GLU A 183 -6.83 -13.93 -26.30
CA GLU A 183 -5.87 -13.08 -27.00
C GLU A 183 -4.44 -13.58 -26.85
N TRP A 184 -3.71 -13.57 -27.97
CA TRP A 184 -2.30 -13.89 -28.04
C TRP A 184 -1.47 -12.65 -28.26
N TYR A 185 -0.34 -12.54 -27.57
CA TYR A 185 0.60 -11.45 -27.68
C TYR A 185 1.95 -12.00 -28.14
N ILE A 186 2.59 -11.32 -29.09
CA ILE A 186 3.87 -11.75 -29.67
C ILE A 186 5.01 -11.03 -28.94
N SER A 187 6.09 -11.74 -28.67
CA SER A 187 7.30 -11.17 -28.08
C SER A 187 8.01 -10.25 -29.07
N ASP A 188 8.86 -9.39 -28.53
CA ASP A 188 9.91 -8.75 -29.34
C ASP A 188 10.85 -9.82 -29.92
N ALA A 189 11.61 -9.46 -30.93
CA ALA A 189 12.62 -10.37 -31.50
C ALA A 189 13.62 -10.77 -30.41
N ARG A 190 13.98 -12.04 -30.41
CA ARG A 190 14.93 -12.62 -29.46
C ARG A 190 16.27 -11.88 -29.46
N ASN A 191 16.76 -11.58 -28.27
CA ASN A 191 18.11 -11.06 -28.07
C ASN A 191 18.95 -12.08 -27.28
N GLY A 192 19.78 -12.85 -27.97
CA GLY A 192 20.47 -14.01 -27.39
C GLY A 192 19.44 -15.08 -27.00
N GLU A 193 19.39 -15.42 -25.71
CA GLU A 193 18.38 -16.35 -25.15
C GLU A 193 17.20 -15.64 -24.49
N ILE A 194 17.14 -14.30 -24.55
CA ILE A 194 16.13 -13.50 -23.88
C ILE A 194 15.02 -13.13 -24.86
N ILE A 195 13.78 -13.39 -24.48
CA ILE A 195 12.57 -12.89 -25.12
C ILE A 195 11.87 -11.92 -24.17
N THR A 196 11.28 -10.86 -24.72
CA THR A 196 10.58 -9.84 -23.94
C THR A 196 9.20 -9.61 -24.55
N PHE A 197 8.20 -9.43 -23.71
CA PHE A 197 6.85 -9.08 -24.13
C PHE A 197 6.61 -7.61 -23.80
N SER A 198 6.35 -6.82 -24.84
CA SER A 198 6.14 -5.38 -24.73
C SER A 198 4.67 -5.00 -24.60
N ASP A 199 3.75 -5.95 -24.74
CA ASP A 199 2.32 -5.71 -24.78
C ASP A 199 1.49 -6.74 -24.01
N GLY A 200 0.20 -6.42 -23.79
CA GLY A 200 -0.77 -7.28 -23.15
C GLY A 200 -0.50 -7.57 -21.67
N PRO A 201 -1.09 -8.64 -21.11
CA PRO A 201 -0.94 -9.02 -19.71
C PRO A 201 0.50 -9.42 -19.34
N ALA A 202 1.32 -9.81 -20.32
CA ALA A 202 2.74 -10.13 -20.13
C ALA A 202 3.66 -8.92 -20.33
N LYS A 203 3.14 -7.72 -20.43
CA LYS A 203 3.94 -6.50 -20.66
C LYS A 203 5.07 -6.36 -19.64
N GLY A 204 6.29 -6.23 -20.14
CA GLY A 204 7.51 -6.11 -19.32
C GLY A 204 8.04 -7.43 -18.77
N LEU A 205 7.42 -8.56 -19.12
CA LEU A 205 7.94 -9.90 -18.83
C LEU A 205 9.10 -10.22 -19.79
N SER A 206 10.26 -10.58 -19.24
CA SER A 206 11.37 -11.15 -19.99
C SER A 206 11.66 -12.55 -19.49
N LEU A 207 11.81 -13.47 -20.41
CA LEU A 207 12.12 -14.87 -20.14
C LEU A 207 13.47 -15.22 -20.79
N THR A 208 14.25 -16.05 -20.10
CA THR A 208 15.33 -16.78 -20.76
C THR A 208 14.68 -18.00 -21.42
N ALA A 209 14.77 -18.08 -22.72
CA ALA A 209 14.16 -19.13 -23.54
C ALA A 209 15.05 -19.43 -24.76
N PRO A 210 15.99 -20.37 -24.66
CA PRO A 210 16.81 -20.80 -25.78
C PRO A 210 15.96 -21.24 -26.97
N ALA A 211 16.51 -21.15 -28.19
CA ALA A 211 15.81 -21.62 -29.39
C ALA A 211 15.48 -23.11 -29.27
N GLY A 212 14.23 -23.47 -29.61
CA GLY A 212 13.76 -24.85 -29.49
C GLY A 212 13.47 -25.28 -28.05
N SER A 213 13.45 -24.36 -27.07
CA SER A 213 13.17 -24.70 -25.67
C SER A 213 11.76 -25.22 -25.44
N ILE A 214 10.80 -24.93 -26.33
CA ILE A 214 9.44 -25.45 -26.26
C ILE A 214 9.25 -26.70 -27.11
N GLY A 215 10.06 -26.88 -28.17
CA GLY A 215 9.87 -27.94 -29.15
C GLY A 215 8.58 -27.75 -29.98
N GLU A 216 8.01 -28.86 -30.48
CA GLU A 216 6.71 -28.84 -31.14
C GLU A 216 5.59 -28.83 -30.08
N GLY A 217 4.86 -27.69 -29.96
CA GLY A 217 3.74 -27.57 -29.05
C GLY A 217 3.75 -26.28 -28.21
N SER A 218 3.30 -26.39 -26.98
CA SER A 218 3.22 -25.27 -26.06
C SER A 218 3.88 -25.59 -24.71
N ALA A 219 4.42 -24.57 -24.06
CA ALA A 219 4.86 -24.64 -22.67
C ALA A 219 3.92 -23.84 -21.78
N THR A 220 3.81 -24.25 -20.53
CA THR A 220 3.10 -23.47 -19.50
C THR A 220 4.13 -22.69 -18.69
N PHE A 221 3.89 -21.41 -18.51
CA PHE A 221 4.68 -20.54 -17.65
C PHE A 221 3.78 -19.88 -16.60
N THR A 222 4.00 -20.22 -15.35
CA THR A 222 3.26 -19.63 -14.21
C THR A 222 4.08 -18.50 -13.63
N PHE A 223 3.50 -17.30 -13.63
CA PHE A 223 4.12 -16.09 -13.08
C PHE A 223 3.31 -15.57 -11.91
N SER A 224 3.97 -15.26 -10.79
CA SER A 224 3.36 -14.62 -9.64
C SER A 224 4.27 -13.53 -9.08
N LYS A 225 3.64 -12.38 -8.79
CA LYS A 225 4.25 -11.38 -7.91
C LYS A 225 4.06 -11.86 -6.47
N GLY A 226 5.17 -11.98 -5.73
CA GLY A 226 5.09 -12.25 -4.30
C GLY A 226 4.58 -11.03 -3.51
N LEU A 227 4.30 -11.26 -2.22
CA LEU A 227 3.77 -10.23 -1.33
C LEU A 227 4.62 -8.95 -1.32
N ALA A 228 5.95 -9.07 -1.35
CA ALA A 228 6.85 -7.93 -1.33
C ALA A 228 6.60 -6.98 -2.52
N ALA A 229 6.55 -7.52 -3.75
CA ALA A 229 6.29 -6.72 -4.95
C ALA A 229 4.88 -6.10 -4.93
N ILE A 230 3.87 -6.87 -4.49
CA ILE A 230 2.49 -6.39 -4.39
C ILE A 230 2.39 -5.24 -3.38
N LEU A 231 3.02 -5.38 -2.22
CA LEU A 231 3.03 -4.32 -1.20
C LEU A 231 3.77 -3.08 -1.70
N GLU A 232 4.94 -3.24 -2.30
CA GLU A 232 5.72 -2.12 -2.85
C GLU A 232 4.90 -1.31 -3.85
N GLU A 233 4.30 -1.96 -4.85
CA GLU A 233 3.48 -1.30 -5.87
C GLU A 233 2.28 -0.56 -5.27
N ASN A 234 1.62 -1.16 -4.29
CA ASN A 234 0.45 -0.55 -3.69
C ASN A 234 0.79 0.54 -2.68
N ILE A 235 1.86 0.39 -1.90
CA ILE A 235 2.34 1.45 -1.01
C ILE A 235 2.78 2.66 -1.83
N GLN A 236 3.49 2.46 -2.95
CA GLN A 236 3.84 3.56 -3.86
C GLN A 236 2.61 4.30 -4.37
N LYS A 237 1.55 3.59 -4.81
CA LYS A 237 0.28 4.20 -5.22
C LYS A 237 -0.43 4.95 -4.10
N LEU A 238 -0.34 4.48 -2.86
CA LEU A 238 -0.94 5.14 -1.70
C LEU A 238 -0.18 6.40 -1.28
N THR A 239 1.16 6.38 -1.40
CA THR A 239 2.07 7.42 -0.89
C THR A 239 2.62 8.34 -1.97
N ASP A 240 2.25 8.15 -3.25
CA ASP A 240 2.65 9.07 -4.32
C ASP A 240 2.33 10.52 -3.95
N GLY A 241 3.30 11.41 -4.15
CA GLY A 241 3.21 12.80 -3.68
C GLY A 241 2.20 13.67 -4.45
N ALA A 242 1.80 13.26 -5.66
CA ALA A 242 0.89 14.00 -6.52
C ALA A 242 -0.49 13.34 -6.64
N GLU A 243 -0.52 12.04 -6.88
CA GLU A 243 -1.73 11.29 -7.20
C GLU A 243 -2.09 10.23 -6.13
N GLY A 244 -1.26 10.07 -5.10
CA GLY A 244 -1.48 9.10 -4.05
C GLY A 244 -2.69 9.43 -3.17
N THR A 245 -3.34 8.39 -2.67
CA THR A 245 -4.53 8.53 -1.82
C THR A 245 -4.29 9.48 -0.63
N VAL A 246 -3.10 9.41 -0.03
CA VAL A 246 -2.71 10.28 1.10
C VAL A 246 -2.58 11.73 0.65
N ALA A 247 -1.91 11.99 -0.48
CA ALA A 247 -1.73 13.34 -1.03
C ALA A 247 -3.08 13.99 -1.41
N LEU A 248 -3.95 13.24 -2.08
CA LEU A 248 -5.28 13.71 -2.45
C LEU A 248 -6.14 14.02 -1.21
N ARG A 249 -6.01 13.22 -0.15
CA ARG A 249 -6.72 13.49 1.10
C ARG A 249 -6.19 14.74 1.82
N GLN A 250 -4.88 14.91 1.86
CA GLN A 250 -4.27 16.13 2.41
C GLN A 250 -4.73 17.38 1.66
N GLU A 251 -4.80 17.32 0.33
CA GLU A 251 -5.28 18.44 -0.49
C GLU A 251 -6.77 18.72 -0.24
N SER A 252 -7.59 17.68 -0.07
CA SER A 252 -9.00 17.82 0.33
C SER A 252 -9.14 18.55 1.67
N TRP A 253 -8.32 18.19 2.66
CA TRP A 253 -8.30 18.86 3.96
C TRP A 253 -7.85 20.32 3.85
N ARG A 254 -6.81 20.63 3.08
CA ARG A 254 -6.35 22.02 2.83
C ARG A 254 -7.46 22.88 2.22
N ARG A 255 -8.20 22.32 1.24
CA ARG A 255 -9.35 23.03 0.64
C ARG A 255 -10.47 23.26 1.65
N SER A 256 -10.78 22.27 2.48
CA SER A 256 -11.77 22.41 3.53
C SER A 256 -11.39 23.45 4.58
N MET A 257 -10.12 23.51 4.98
CA MET A 257 -9.59 24.54 5.88
C MET A 257 -9.71 25.93 5.26
N LYS A 258 -9.28 26.11 4.02
CA LYS A 258 -9.41 27.38 3.30
C LYS A 258 -10.86 27.85 3.23
N TYR A 259 -11.78 26.94 2.92
CA TYR A 259 -13.21 27.27 2.90
C TYR A 259 -13.74 27.67 4.29
N ALA A 260 -13.29 27.01 5.36
CA ALA A 260 -13.64 27.38 6.72
C ALA A 260 -13.12 28.77 7.08
N ASP A 261 -11.88 29.10 6.73
CA ASP A 261 -11.26 30.41 6.94
C ASP A 261 -12.06 31.52 6.20
N GLU A 262 -12.40 31.28 4.94
CA GLU A 262 -13.23 32.21 4.16
C GLU A 262 -14.61 32.45 4.81
N ARG A 263 -15.22 31.39 5.38
CA ARG A 263 -16.47 31.53 6.12
C ARG A 263 -16.30 32.33 7.39
N ILE A 264 -15.22 32.12 8.14
CA ILE A 264 -14.91 32.89 9.36
C ILE A 264 -14.81 34.36 9.01
N LEU A 265 -14.03 34.75 8.01
CA LEU A 265 -13.89 36.15 7.55
C LEU A 265 -15.24 36.78 7.17
N LYS A 266 -16.09 36.03 6.46
CA LYS A 266 -17.46 36.52 6.12
C LYS A 266 -18.36 36.70 7.35
N LEU A 267 -18.20 35.82 8.34
CA LEU A 267 -18.95 35.94 9.60
C LEU A 267 -18.47 37.13 10.42
N GLU A 268 -17.16 37.36 10.49
CA GLU A 268 -16.57 38.52 11.18
C GLU A 268 -17.04 39.84 10.54
N ASP A 269 -17.00 39.98 9.22
CA ASP A 269 -17.53 41.15 8.51
C ASP A 269 -19.03 41.35 8.81
N ARG A 270 -19.80 40.27 8.83
CA ARG A 270 -21.25 40.33 9.17
C ARG A 270 -21.48 40.75 10.60
N ILE A 271 -20.69 40.27 11.55
CA ILE A 271 -20.76 40.65 12.97
C ILE A 271 -20.41 42.14 13.11
N GLU A 272 -19.39 42.64 12.46
CA GLU A 272 -18.99 44.04 12.52
C GLU A 272 -20.10 44.94 11.92
N LYS A 273 -20.65 44.60 10.79
CA LYS A 273 -21.81 45.32 10.21
C LYS A 273 -23.03 45.32 11.15
N TYR A 274 -23.29 44.22 11.83
CA TYR A 274 -24.36 44.13 12.80
C TYR A 274 -24.09 45.02 14.03
N ARG A 275 -22.85 45.00 14.52
CA ARG A 275 -22.39 45.87 15.62
C ARG A 275 -22.56 47.36 15.29
N LEU A 276 -22.11 47.78 14.11
CA LEU A 276 -22.28 49.15 13.64
C LEU A 276 -23.74 49.57 13.56
N ARG A 277 -24.62 48.68 13.07
CA ARG A 277 -26.07 48.92 13.03
C ARG A 277 -26.66 49.11 14.42
N LEU A 278 -26.29 48.27 15.38
CA LEU A 278 -26.74 48.39 16.74
C LEU A 278 -26.27 49.71 17.36
N VAL A 279 -25.01 50.12 17.18
CA VAL A 279 -24.50 51.40 17.66
C VAL A 279 -25.32 52.57 17.09
N GLN A 280 -25.63 52.55 15.78
CA GLN A 280 -26.44 53.59 15.15
C GLN A 280 -27.88 53.61 15.75
N GLN A 281 -28.47 52.44 15.98
CA GLN A 281 -29.80 52.36 16.60
C GLN A 281 -29.81 52.90 18.04
N PHE A 282 -28.78 52.54 18.83
CA PHE A 282 -28.64 53.08 20.19
C PHE A 282 -28.45 54.60 20.21
N SER A 283 -27.58 55.13 19.33
CA SER A 283 -27.38 56.56 19.21
C SER A 283 -28.66 57.30 18.79
N ALA A 284 -29.42 56.76 17.85
CA ALA A 284 -30.69 57.32 17.44
C ALA A 284 -31.74 57.27 18.59
N MET A 285 -31.76 56.18 19.35
CA MET A 285 -32.60 56.07 20.55
C MET A 285 -32.24 57.08 21.64
N GLU A 286 -30.93 57.26 21.94
CA GLU A 286 -30.44 58.25 22.88
C GLU A 286 -30.84 59.67 22.48
N GLN A 287 -30.70 59.99 21.17
CA GLN A 287 -31.16 61.29 20.65
C GLN A 287 -32.65 61.48 20.82
N ALA A 288 -33.45 60.46 20.51
CA ALA A 288 -34.92 60.51 20.70
C ALA A 288 -35.29 60.72 22.18
N ILE A 289 -34.64 59.99 23.10
CA ILE A 289 -34.86 60.16 24.55
C ILE A 289 -34.46 61.57 25.01
N SER A 290 -33.32 62.11 24.52
CA SER A 290 -32.89 63.47 24.83
C SER A 290 -33.90 64.50 24.34
N GLN A 291 -34.43 64.36 23.12
CA GLN A 291 -35.49 65.23 22.60
C GLN A 291 -36.79 65.14 23.41
N MET A 292 -37.23 63.94 23.80
CA MET A 292 -38.39 63.73 24.65
C MET A 292 -38.22 64.41 26.03
N ASN A 293 -37.03 64.28 26.60
CA ASN A 293 -36.73 64.93 27.90
C ASN A 293 -36.73 66.48 27.79
N MET A 294 -36.19 67.05 26.70
CA MET A 294 -36.29 68.48 26.44
C MET A 294 -37.69 68.95 26.26
N GLN A 295 -38.53 68.23 25.51
CA GLN A 295 -39.92 68.52 25.35
C GLN A 295 -40.70 68.41 26.67
N GLY A 296 -40.46 67.38 27.47
CA GLY A 296 -41.02 67.22 28.81
C GLY A 296 -40.65 68.38 29.73
N ASN A 297 -39.41 68.86 29.72
CA ASN A 297 -38.98 69.98 30.48
C ASN A 297 -39.68 71.34 30.02
N GLN A 298 -39.88 71.50 28.71
CA GLN A 298 -40.55 72.65 28.14
C GLN A 298 -42.08 72.67 28.58
N LEU A 299 -42.71 71.49 28.51
CA LEU A 299 -44.10 71.35 28.96
C LEU A 299 -44.23 71.60 30.46
N ALA A 300 -43.28 71.11 31.28
CA ALA A 300 -43.27 71.41 32.72
C ALA A 300 -43.13 72.94 33.02
N ALA A 301 -42.14 73.59 32.29
CA ALA A 301 -41.95 75.04 32.42
C ALA A 301 -43.15 75.83 31.96
N SER A 302 -43.88 75.46 30.93
CA SER A 302 -45.14 76.12 30.48
C SER A 302 -46.27 75.97 31.42
N SER A 303 -46.41 74.82 32.11
CA SER A 303 -47.41 74.59 33.10
C SER A 303 -47.25 75.47 34.37
N PHE A 304 -46.03 75.90 34.68
CA PHE A 304 -45.76 76.84 35.79
C PHE A 304 -46.10 78.29 35.43
N LEU A 305 -46.27 78.64 34.18
CA LEU A 305 -46.68 80.00 33.74
C LEU A 305 -48.17 80.22 33.67
N TYR A 306 -48.97 79.25 33.92
CA TYR A 306 -50.45 79.29 33.91
C TYR A 306 -51.06 79.11 35.33
N GLN A 307 -50.30 79.18 36.38
CA GLN A 307 -50.78 79.38 37.78
C GLN A 307 -50.40 80.80 38.23
#